data_50db59910927c46e43c789a0a424bed8
#
_entry.id   50db59910927c46e43c789a0a424bed8
#
_cell.length_a   1.000
_cell.length_b   1.000
_cell.length_c   1.000
_cell.angle_alpha   90.00
_cell.angle_beta   90.00
_cell.angle_gamma   90.00
#
_symmetry.space_group_name_H-M   'P 1'
#
loop_
_entity.id
_entity.type
_entity.pdbx_description
1 polymer ?
#
loop_
_entity_poly.entity_id
_entity_poly.type
_entity_poly.pdbx_seq_one_letter_code
_entity_poly.pdbx_strand_id
1 'polypeptide(L)'
;MDEKMQDILERVRETVAVVGNTAADAAYEVSAKAMDCLTAGRRNVRLAELESSVLTELRHVGEMIYATHTGNPTDSDVLLAKLQEIDALYDEMNALKREAAAAKGLPVCGVCGRVGEKDDLYCRDCGRRL
;
A
#
# COMPACT_ATOMS: atom_id res chain seq x y z
N MET A 1 -60.49 -12.02 -9.43
CA MET A 1 -59.16 -12.03 -10.11
C MET A 1 -58.77 -13.47 -10.36
N ASP A 2 -58.44 -13.84 -11.59
CA ASP A 2 -58.10 -15.22 -11.94
C ASP A 2 -56.86 -15.67 -11.21
N GLU A 3 -56.90 -16.87 -10.67
CA GLU A 3 -55.81 -17.54 -9.95
C GLU A 3 -54.48 -17.56 -10.79
N LYS A 4 -54.60 -17.64 -12.11
CA LYS A 4 -53.51 -17.50 -13.06
C LYS A 4 -52.86 -16.11 -13.08
N MET A 5 -53.61 -15.06 -12.86
CA MET A 5 -53.07 -13.69 -12.81
C MET A 5 -52.28 -13.47 -11.54
N GLN A 6 -52.66 -14.04 -10.42
CA GLN A 6 -51.93 -13.99 -9.17
C GLN A 6 -50.59 -14.74 -9.26
N ASP A 7 -50.57 -15.94 -9.86
CA ASP A 7 -49.36 -16.70 -10.07
C ASP A 7 -48.35 -15.95 -10.99
N ILE A 8 -48.82 -15.29 -12.03
CA ILE A 8 -48.00 -14.47 -12.91
C ILE A 8 -47.40 -13.28 -12.16
N LEU A 9 -48.22 -12.59 -11.35
CA LEU A 9 -47.77 -11.44 -10.57
C LEU A 9 -46.71 -11.83 -9.52
N GLU A 10 -46.89 -12.98 -8.90
CA GLU A 10 -45.95 -13.50 -7.92
C GLU A 10 -44.60 -13.87 -8.54
N ARG A 11 -44.59 -14.53 -9.68
CA ARG A 11 -43.37 -14.83 -10.47
C ARG A 11 -42.65 -13.59 -10.98
N VAL A 12 -43.39 -12.59 -11.43
CA VAL A 12 -42.81 -11.30 -11.82
C VAL A 12 -42.17 -10.60 -10.61
N ARG A 13 -42.82 -10.67 -9.45
CA ARG A 13 -42.30 -10.08 -8.22
C ARG A 13 -41.00 -10.76 -7.74
N GLU A 14 -40.93 -12.08 -7.78
CA GLU A 14 -39.75 -12.87 -7.49
C GLU A 14 -38.60 -12.56 -8.46
N THR A 15 -38.91 -12.49 -9.76
CA THR A 15 -37.90 -12.19 -10.78
C THR A 15 -37.33 -10.77 -10.61
N VAL A 16 -38.18 -9.78 -10.31
CA VAL A 16 -37.75 -8.41 -10.07
C VAL A 16 -36.89 -8.29 -8.79
N ALA A 17 -37.24 -9.03 -7.75
CA ALA A 17 -36.45 -9.05 -6.51
C ALA A 17 -35.05 -9.65 -6.73
N VAL A 18 -34.96 -10.76 -7.48
CA VAL A 18 -33.67 -11.40 -7.82
C VAL A 18 -32.80 -10.48 -8.68
N VAL A 19 -33.37 -9.86 -9.71
CA VAL A 19 -32.64 -8.94 -10.60
C VAL A 19 -32.19 -7.70 -9.82
N GLY A 20 -33.03 -7.15 -8.92
CA GLY A 20 -32.71 -6.01 -8.08
C GLY A 20 -31.53 -6.31 -7.14
N ASN A 21 -31.53 -7.46 -6.48
CA ASN A 21 -30.44 -7.87 -5.60
C ASN A 21 -29.12 -8.08 -6.38
N THR A 22 -29.18 -8.75 -7.54
CA THR A 22 -27.99 -8.96 -8.38
C THR A 22 -27.40 -7.65 -8.89
N ALA A 23 -28.23 -6.67 -9.25
CA ALA A 23 -27.76 -5.35 -9.67
C ALA A 23 -27.15 -4.55 -8.51
N ALA A 24 -27.72 -4.66 -7.30
CA ALA A 24 -27.18 -4.03 -6.11
C ALA A 24 -25.84 -4.64 -5.70
N ASP A 25 -25.69 -5.96 -5.74
CA ASP A 25 -24.44 -6.68 -5.47
C ASP A 25 -23.36 -6.31 -6.47
N ALA A 26 -23.68 -6.27 -7.77
CA ALA A 26 -22.76 -5.85 -8.82
C ALA A 26 -22.30 -4.39 -8.65
N ALA A 27 -23.21 -3.48 -8.29
CA ALA A 27 -22.87 -2.09 -8.02
C ALA A 27 -21.98 -1.94 -6.79
N TYR A 28 -22.21 -2.73 -5.75
CA TYR A 28 -21.37 -2.76 -4.54
C TYR A 28 -19.95 -3.26 -4.86
N GLU A 29 -19.80 -4.36 -5.60
CA GLU A 29 -18.50 -4.88 -6.02
C GLU A 29 -17.71 -3.88 -6.88
N VAL A 30 -18.35 -3.20 -7.82
CA VAL A 30 -17.71 -2.16 -8.65
C VAL A 30 -17.26 -1.00 -7.78
N SER A 31 -18.07 -0.57 -6.81
CA SER A 31 -17.70 0.51 -5.88
C SER A 31 -16.52 0.12 -4.98
N ALA A 32 -16.51 -1.11 -4.46
CA ALA A 32 -15.42 -1.64 -3.64
C ALA A 32 -14.09 -1.68 -4.43
N LYS A 33 -14.12 -2.21 -5.65
CA LYS A 33 -12.93 -2.24 -6.54
C LYS A 33 -12.43 -0.83 -6.90
N ALA A 34 -13.34 0.12 -7.13
CA ALA A 34 -12.97 1.51 -7.38
C ALA A 34 -12.29 2.16 -6.17
N MET A 35 -12.76 1.90 -4.96
CA MET A 35 -12.15 2.38 -3.71
C MET A 35 -10.77 1.76 -3.49
N ASP A 36 -10.60 0.46 -3.75
CA ASP A 36 -9.31 -0.22 -3.67
C ASP A 36 -8.30 0.37 -4.65
N CYS A 37 -8.72 0.66 -5.86
CA CYS A 37 -7.90 1.30 -6.89
C CYS A 37 -7.45 2.71 -6.48
N LEU A 38 -8.36 3.52 -5.91
CA LEU A 38 -8.05 4.85 -5.41
C LEU A 38 -7.07 4.80 -4.23
N THR A 39 -7.27 3.87 -3.31
CA THR A 39 -6.39 3.66 -2.15
C THR A 39 -4.99 3.24 -2.59
N ALA A 40 -4.89 2.31 -3.55
CA ALA A 40 -3.61 1.90 -4.14
C ALA A 40 -2.93 3.07 -4.86
N GLY A 41 -3.67 3.88 -5.60
CA GLY A 41 -3.16 5.07 -6.28
C GLY A 41 -2.57 6.09 -5.31
N ARG A 42 -3.29 6.43 -4.24
CA ARG A 42 -2.82 7.34 -3.19
C ARG A 42 -1.55 6.82 -2.51
N ARG A 43 -1.49 5.52 -2.22
CA ARG A 43 -0.32 4.87 -1.64
C ARG A 43 0.89 4.98 -2.55
N ASN A 44 0.73 4.75 -3.85
CA ASN A 44 1.82 4.86 -4.82
C ASN A 44 2.34 6.29 -4.95
N VAL A 45 1.46 7.30 -4.94
CA VAL A 45 1.86 8.71 -4.93
C VAL A 45 2.65 9.02 -3.65
N ARG A 46 2.17 8.59 -2.49
CA ARG A 46 2.88 8.81 -1.22
C ARG A 46 4.25 8.14 -1.19
N LEU A 47 4.38 6.92 -1.72
CA LEU A 47 5.67 6.25 -1.85
C LEU A 47 6.64 7.03 -2.73
N ALA A 48 6.19 7.56 -3.87
CA ALA A 48 7.03 8.37 -4.75
C ALA A 48 7.48 9.67 -4.09
N GLU A 49 6.62 10.34 -3.30
CA GLU A 49 6.96 11.51 -2.51
C GLU A 49 8.03 11.19 -1.46
N LEU A 50 7.87 10.09 -0.73
CA LEU A 50 8.83 9.65 0.28
C LEU A 50 10.18 9.28 -0.34
N GLU A 51 10.20 8.58 -1.47
CA GLU A 51 11.43 8.28 -2.22
C GLU A 51 12.17 9.56 -2.64
N SER A 52 11.45 10.55 -3.14
CA SER A 52 12.01 11.86 -3.48
C SER A 52 12.59 12.56 -2.25
N SER A 53 11.89 12.50 -1.11
CA SER A 53 12.36 13.09 0.15
C SER A 53 13.63 12.41 0.65
N VAL A 54 13.69 11.08 0.62
CA VAL A 54 14.89 10.30 0.99
C VAL A 54 16.09 10.70 0.14
N LEU A 55 15.92 10.81 -1.19
CA LEU A 55 17.01 11.21 -2.08
C LEU A 55 17.50 12.63 -1.77
N THR A 56 16.60 13.54 -1.43
CA THR A 56 16.96 14.92 -1.04
C THR A 56 17.76 14.94 0.26
N GLU A 57 17.33 14.20 1.27
CA GLU A 57 18.03 14.14 2.56
C GLU A 57 19.38 13.41 2.46
N LEU A 58 19.47 12.34 1.67
CA LEU A 58 20.74 11.66 1.38
C LEU A 58 21.73 12.59 0.66
N ARG A 59 21.25 13.46 -0.23
CA ARG A 59 22.09 14.50 -0.86
C ARG A 59 22.62 15.48 0.19
N HIS A 60 21.78 15.98 1.10
CA HIS A 60 22.22 16.86 2.17
C HIS A 60 23.27 16.21 3.06
N VAL A 61 23.07 14.95 3.44
CA VAL A 61 24.09 14.19 4.20
C VAL A 61 25.39 14.09 3.42
N GLY A 62 25.31 13.79 2.12
CA GLY A 62 26.49 13.75 1.25
C GLY A 62 27.23 15.09 1.19
N GLU A 63 26.51 16.21 1.08
CA GLU A 63 27.09 17.57 1.12
C GLU A 63 27.74 17.88 2.46
N MET A 64 27.14 17.49 3.59
CA MET A 64 27.71 17.66 4.93
C MET A 64 29.01 16.86 5.10
N ILE A 65 29.04 15.61 4.62
CA ILE A 65 30.25 14.77 4.66
C ILE A 65 31.34 15.35 3.76
N TYR A 66 31.00 15.83 2.57
CA TYR A 66 31.94 16.44 1.66
C TYR A 66 32.50 17.77 2.22
N ALA A 67 31.67 18.59 2.84
CA ALA A 67 32.09 19.81 3.54
C ALA A 67 33.10 19.50 4.64
N THR A 68 32.88 18.46 5.42
CA THR A 68 33.83 17.98 6.45
C THR A 68 35.16 17.58 5.83
N HIS A 69 35.15 16.88 4.70
CA HIS A 69 36.36 16.48 3.96
C HIS A 69 37.16 17.69 3.45
N THR A 70 36.48 18.78 3.04
CA THR A 70 37.10 20.01 2.52
C THR A 70 37.49 21.03 3.60
N GLY A 71 37.41 20.65 4.86
CA GLY A 71 37.85 21.48 5.99
C GLY A 71 36.78 22.34 6.67
N ASN A 72 35.51 22.13 6.31
CA ASN A 72 34.34 22.77 6.94
C ASN A 72 33.52 21.72 7.68
N PRO A 73 33.92 21.28 8.89
CA PRO A 73 33.26 20.19 9.59
C PRO A 73 31.84 20.55 9.96
N THR A 74 30.93 19.62 9.68
CA THR A 74 29.56 19.66 10.15
C THR A 74 29.49 19.12 11.57
N ASP A 75 28.67 19.71 12.41
CA ASP A 75 28.40 19.23 13.75
C ASP A 75 27.81 17.79 13.70
N SER A 76 28.35 16.89 14.51
CA SER A 76 27.93 15.49 14.58
C SER A 76 26.47 15.35 14.98
N ASP A 77 25.96 16.21 15.84
CA ASP A 77 24.55 16.17 16.29
C ASP A 77 23.60 16.53 15.16
N VAL A 78 24.00 17.50 14.32
CA VAL A 78 23.22 17.87 13.12
C VAL A 78 23.21 16.73 12.10
N LEU A 79 24.34 16.10 11.89
CA LEU A 79 24.43 14.92 11.01
C LEU A 79 23.57 13.77 11.54
N LEU A 80 23.66 13.48 12.84
CA LEU A 80 22.84 12.43 13.47
C LEU A 80 21.35 12.72 13.35
N ALA A 81 20.91 13.97 13.56
CA ALA A 81 19.52 14.36 13.39
C ALA A 81 19.03 14.11 11.95
N LYS A 82 19.85 14.41 10.94
CA LYS A 82 19.53 14.12 9.53
C LYS A 82 19.42 12.63 9.24
N LEU A 83 20.28 11.81 9.79
CA LEU A 83 20.18 10.34 9.65
C LEU A 83 18.91 9.80 10.29
N GLN A 84 18.50 10.32 11.45
CA GLN A 84 17.23 9.94 12.09
C GLN A 84 16.00 10.36 11.27
N GLU A 85 16.05 11.52 10.60
CA GLU A 85 15.00 11.93 9.66
C GLU A 85 14.89 10.94 8.48
N ILE A 86 16.01 10.49 7.93
CA ILE A 86 16.04 9.49 6.86
C ILE A 86 15.47 8.15 7.34
N ASP A 87 15.86 7.70 8.54
CA ASP A 87 15.32 6.47 9.13
C ASP A 87 13.80 6.54 9.27
N ALA A 88 13.25 7.68 9.73
CA ALA A 88 11.80 7.86 9.84
C ALA A 88 11.09 7.82 8.48
N LEU A 89 11.69 8.37 7.41
CA LEU A 89 11.16 8.29 6.05
C LEU A 89 11.16 6.83 5.54
N TYR A 90 12.21 6.07 5.80
CA TYR A 90 12.26 4.64 5.44
C TYR A 90 11.24 3.82 6.22
N ASP A 91 11.02 4.11 7.49
CA ASP A 91 10.01 3.43 8.31
C ASP A 91 8.60 3.65 7.75
N GLU A 92 8.27 4.89 7.36
CA GLU A 92 6.99 5.19 6.71
C GLU A 92 6.85 4.46 5.35
N MET A 93 7.89 4.48 4.52
CA MET A 93 7.90 3.74 3.25
C MET A 93 7.68 2.24 3.46
N ASN A 94 8.36 1.66 4.43
CA ASN A 94 8.23 0.23 4.75
C ASN A 94 6.83 -0.11 5.28
N ALA A 95 6.21 0.77 6.07
CA ALA A 95 4.84 0.60 6.52
C ALA A 95 3.86 0.57 5.33
N LEU A 96 3.97 1.52 4.40
CA LEU A 96 3.13 1.55 3.19
C LEU A 96 3.36 0.33 2.27
N LYS A 97 4.60 -0.13 2.14
CA LYS A 97 4.92 -1.36 1.38
C LYS A 97 4.29 -2.60 2.03
N ARG A 98 4.31 -2.69 3.37
CA ARG A 98 3.64 -3.79 4.10
C ARG A 98 2.12 -3.75 3.92
N GLU A 99 1.49 -2.58 3.97
CA GLU A 99 0.06 -2.44 3.69
C GLU A 99 -0.29 -2.87 2.27
N ALA A 100 0.52 -2.46 1.28
CA ALA A 100 0.34 -2.87 -0.10
C ALA A 100 0.48 -4.38 -0.28
N ALA A 101 1.44 -4.99 0.40
CA ALA A 101 1.66 -6.43 0.39
C ALA A 101 0.48 -7.19 1.02
N ALA A 102 0.01 -6.73 2.18
CA ALA A 102 -1.14 -7.31 2.87
C ALA A 102 -2.40 -7.27 2.00
N ALA A 103 -2.66 -6.16 1.32
CA ALA A 103 -3.79 -6.02 0.39
C ALA A 103 -3.73 -7.02 -0.79
N LYS A 104 -2.53 -7.45 -1.18
CA LYS A 104 -2.29 -8.45 -2.23
C LYS A 104 -2.13 -9.88 -1.70
N GLY A 105 -2.18 -10.10 -0.39
CA GLY A 105 -1.92 -11.39 0.25
C GLY A 105 -0.48 -11.88 0.07
N LEU A 106 0.49 -10.96 -0.05
CA LEU A 106 1.91 -11.29 -0.19
C LEU A 106 2.59 -11.37 1.17
N PRO A 107 3.55 -12.32 1.36
CA PRO A 107 4.31 -12.41 2.60
C PRO A 107 5.30 -11.25 2.75
N VAL A 108 5.49 -10.80 3.98
CA VAL A 108 6.46 -9.77 4.33
C VAL A 108 7.45 -10.35 5.33
N CYS A 109 8.73 -10.21 5.07
CA CYS A 109 9.77 -10.66 5.97
C CYS A 109 9.74 -9.86 7.29
N GLY A 110 9.57 -10.57 8.41
CA GLY A 110 9.54 -9.94 9.74
C GLY A 110 10.89 -9.39 10.21
N VAL A 111 11.98 -9.67 9.49
CA VAL A 111 13.34 -9.25 9.86
C VAL A 111 13.80 -8.05 9.04
N CYS A 112 13.77 -8.14 7.71
CA CYS A 112 14.26 -7.07 6.83
C CYS A 112 13.15 -6.25 6.15
N GLY A 113 11.87 -6.61 6.36
CA GLY A 113 10.73 -5.90 5.81
C GLY A 113 10.51 -6.11 4.29
N ARG A 114 11.32 -6.95 3.63
CA ARG A 114 11.12 -7.23 2.20
C ARG A 114 9.80 -7.93 1.95
N VAL A 115 9.11 -7.50 0.92
CA VAL A 115 7.92 -8.18 0.39
C VAL A 115 8.37 -9.35 -0.48
N GLY A 116 7.92 -10.55 -0.16
CA GLY A 116 8.15 -11.76 -0.93
C GLY A 116 7.09 -11.98 -2.01
N GLU A 117 7.31 -13.02 -2.81
CA GLU A 117 6.30 -13.54 -3.72
C GLU A 117 5.39 -14.56 -3.01
N LYS A 118 4.23 -14.85 -3.59
CA LYS A 118 3.20 -15.69 -2.95
C LYS A 118 3.70 -17.06 -2.51
N ASP A 119 4.65 -17.62 -3.25
CA ASP A 119 5.18 -18.97 -3.04
C ASP A 119 6.57 -18.98 -2.38
N ASP A 120 7.07 -17.81 -1.96
CA ASP A 120 8.36 -17.72 -1.27
C ASP A 120 8.26 -18.30 0.14
N LEU A 121 9.10 -19.30 0.43
CA LEU A 121 9.23 -19.87 1.77
C LEU A 121 10.30 -19.17 2.61
N TYR A 122 11.24 -18.51 1.94
CA TYR A 122 12.37 -17.80 2.55
C TYR A 122 12.56 -16.43 1.92
N CYS A 123 12.96 -15.46 2.72
CA CYS A 123 13.29 -14.14 2.23
C CYS A 123 14.52 -14.17 1.33
N ARG A 124 14.41 -13.64 0.11
CA ARG A 124 15.50 -13.62 -0.87
C ARG A 124 16.63 -12.67 -0.50
N ASP A 125 16.41 -11.75 0.45
CA ASP A 125 17.45 -10.80 0.92
C ASP A 125 18.21 -11.33 2.13
N CYS A 126 17.51 -11.72 3.19
CA CYS A 126 18.14 -12.10 4.46
C CYS A 126 18.10 -13.61 4.77
N GLY A 127 17.47 -14.43 3.92
CA GLY A 127 17.37 -15.88 4.08
C GLY A 127 16.44 -16.35 5.21
N ARG A 128 15.77 -15.44 5.91
CA ARG A 128 14.83 -15.82 6.99
C ARG A 128 13.57 -16.45 6.38
N ARG A 129 13.00 -17.41 7.08
CA ARG A 129 11.71 -18.02 6.72
C ARG A 129 10.60 -16.96 6.79
N LEU A 130 9.75 -16.94 5.75
CA LEU A 130 8.60 -16.05 5.59
C LEU A 130 7.35 -16.62 6.27
#